data_e2a67315395818323cd8762bd195a35c
#
_entry.id   e2a67315395818323cd8762bd195a35c
#
_cell.length_a   1.000
_cell.length_b   1.000
_cell.length_c   1.000
_cell.angle_alpha   90.00
_cell.angle_beta   90.00
_cell.angle_gamma   90.00
#
_symmetry.space_group_name_H-M   'P 1'
#
loop_
_entity.id
_entity.type
_entity.pdbx_description
1 polymer ?
#
loop_
_entity_poly.entity_id
_entity_poly.type
_entity_poly.pdbx_seq_one_letter_code
_entity_poly.pdbx_strand_id
1 'polypeptide(L)'
;MAQTAEVVIIGGGIVGASIAYNLRQDGLTGRILVIERDATYTRAATPLSMGGVRQQYSVPCNIAMARYGLAFYEQFDEVMTGSWGRPQAHFHQRGYLVLLHASNHEALRQRYERQRRLGVEVEFLAPEDVRELVPHLCVDEIVGGIYGRRDGYLNPRGALQGFVERARELGCTWLQDEVIGFHAAPDQTMTVQTQASGTISTPALVIAAGAWARQLAALAGIDLPVLPVRRQACYATLPTVLGYKLPMVLDRQRDISFRHDTETDNHLQITRTVRDEPPGFNFDWDAEAFATHIVPVLRHYLPTCGDVQLQRGWAGHYGVTPDENPILGPHPAYPRLFMAIGDSGHGLMLAPATGKALSELVRLGRSETLDVQPYRLERFAAGDLISDPQI
;
A
#
# COMPACT_ATOMS: atom_id res chain seq x y z
N MET A 1 -32.83 -18.98 0.30
CA MET A 1 -31.83 -19.90 -0.27
C MET A 1 -30.46 -19.33 0.06
N ALA A 2 -29.48 -20.15 0.46
CA ALA A 2 -28.11 -19.70 0.67
C ALA A 2 -27.55 -19.18 -0.67
N GLN A 3 -26.91 -18.02 -0.63
CA GLN A 3 -26.21 -17.48 -1.80
C GLN A 3 -24.91 -18.25 -2.04
N THR A 4 -24.49 -18.38 -3.30
CA THR A 4 -23.22 -19.00 -3.65
C THR A 4 -22.39 -18.06 -4.52
N ALA A 5 -21.07 -18.15 -4.36
CA ALA A 5 -20.09 -17.50 -5.23
C ALA A 5 -18.90 -18.45 -5.43
N GLU A 6 -18.22 -18.37 -6.57
CA GLU A 6 -17.03 -19.15 -6.81
C GLU A 6 -15.83 -18.61 -6.01
N VAL A 7 -15.77 -17.30 -5.86
CA VAL A 7 -14.80 -16.63 -4.98
C VAL A 7 -15.51 -15.54 -4.18
N VAL A 8 -15.30 -15.53 -2.88
CA VAL A 8 -15.68 -14.42 -1.99
C VAL A 8 -14.41 -13.72 -1.52
N ILE A 9 -14.38 -12.40 -1.66
CA ILE A 9 -13.29 -11.54 -1.20
C ILE A 9 -13.84 -10.64 -0.09
N ILE A 10 -13.27 -10.71 1.11
CA ILE A 10 -13.64 -9.84 2.23
C ILE A 10 -12.68 -8.66 2.28
N GLY A 11 -13.21 -7.47 2.01
CA GLY A 11 -12.48 -6.22 1.89
C GLY A 11 -12.32 -5.79 0.43
N GLY A 12 -12.97 -4.67 0.08
CA GLY A 12 -12.97 -4.07 -1.27
C GLY A 12 -11.94 -2.96 -1.44
N GLY A 13 -10.94 -2.85 -0.53
CA GLY A 13 -9.80 -1.96 -0.68
C GLY A 13 -8.98 -2.31 -1.92
N ILE A 14 -7.88 -1.57 -2.18
CA ILE A 14 -7.13 -1.72 -3.44
C ILE A 14 -6.60 -3.14 -3.67
N VAL A 15 -6.24 -3.85 -2.60
CA VAL A 15 -5.77 -5.25 -2.68
C VAL A 15 -6.90 -6.17 -3.12
N GLY A 16 -8.06 -6.12 -2.43
CA GLY A 16 -9.20 -6.96 -2.79
C GLY A 16 -9.77 -6.63 -4.17
N ALA A 17 -9.81 -5.34 -4.53
CA ALA A 17 -10.24 -4.89 -5.86
C ALA A 17 -9.28 -5.36 -6.96
N SER A 18 -7.96 -5.33 -6.71
CA SER A 18 -6.94 -5.87 -7.63
C SER A 18 -7.07 -7.38 -7.79
N ILE A 19 -7.35 -8.12 -6.71
CA ILE A 19 -7.60 -9.58 -6.79
C ILE A 19 -8.84 -9.84 -7.65
N ALA A 20 -9.95 -9.14 -7.41
CA ALA A 20 -11.18 -9.29 -8.20
C ALA A 20 -10.95 -9.02 -9.69
N TYR A 21 -10.23 -7.93 -10.00
CA TYR A 21 -9.83 -7.58 -11.36
C TYR A 21 -9.01 -8.69 -12.02
N ASN A 22 -7.95 -9.16 -11.37
CA ASN A 22 -7.06 -10.18 -11.94
C ASN A 22 -7.76 -11.53 -12.12
N LEU A 23 -8.62 -11.96 -11.20
CA LEU A 23 -9.43 -13.17 -11.35
C LEU A 23 -10.24 -13.15 -12.65
N ARG A 24 -10.84 -12.00 -13.00
CA ARG A 24 -11.56 -11.84 -14.26
C ARG A 24 -10.64 -11.78 -15.48
N GLN A 25 -9.57 -11.00 -15.40
CA GLN A 25 -8.57 -10.93 -16.49
C GLN A 25 -7.95 -12.28 -16.81
N ASP A 26 -7.73 -13.09 -15.79
CA ASP A 26 -7.18 -14.45 -15.94
C ASP A 26 -8.24 -15.50 -16.32
N GLY A 27 -9.50 -15.10 -16.58
CA GLY A 27 -10.54 -15.94 -17.18
C GLY A 27 -11.41 -16.73 -16.20
N LEU A 28 -11.47 -16.36 -14.89
CA LEU A 28 -12.44 -16.97 -13.99
C LEU A 28 -13.86 -16.52 -14.39
N THR A 29 -14.74 -17.46 -14.74
CA THR A 29 -16.09 -17.17 -15.26
C THR A 29 -17.19 -17.18 -14.18
N GLY A 30 -16.98 -17.90 -13.07
CA GLY A 30 -17.93 -17.99 -11.97
C GLY A 30 -18.15 -16.66 -11.23
N ARG A 31 -19.13 -16.61 -10.35
CA ARG A 31 -19.46 -15.41 -9.58
C ARG A 31 -18.31 -15.02 -8.65
N ILE A 32 -17.75 -13.82 -8.80
CA ILE A 32 -16.81 -13.19 -7.87
C ILE A 32 -17.60 -12.16 -7.06
N LEU A 33 -17.61 -12.32 -5.75
CA LEU A 33 -18.29 -11.44 -4.81
C LEU A 33 -17.30 -10.76 -3.89
N VAL A 34 -17.23 -9.44 -3.93
CA VAL A 34 -16.46 -8.62 -2.98
C VAL A 34 -17.42 -8.09 -1.92
N ILE A 35 -17.11 -8.34 -0.64
CA ILE A 35 -17.87 -7.83 0.49
C ILE A 35 -17.09 -6.66 1.09
N GLU A 36 -17.67 -5.46 1.06
CA GLU A 36 -17.08 -4.25 1.62
C GLU A 36 -18.09 -3.57 2.55
N ARG A 37 -17.67 -3.32 3.78
CA ARG A 37 -18.56 -2.73 4.79
C ARG A 37 -18.79 -1.22 4.60
N ASP A 38 -17.80 -0.51 4.06
CA ASP A 38 -17.84 0.94 3.85
C ASP A 38 -17.60 1.29 2.37
N ALA A 39 -18.69 1.41 1.60
CA ALA A 39 -18.62 1.78 0.18
C ALA A 39 -17.99 3.17 -0.07
N THR A 40 -17.85 4.01 0.96
CA THR A 40 -17.21 5.33 0.87
C THR A 40 -15.70 5.27 1.12
N TYR A 41 -15.19 4.16 1.64
CA TYR A 41 -13.79 3.92 1.96
C TYR A 41 -13.16 4.98 2.89
N THR A 42 -13.96 5.62 3.74
CA THR A 42 -13.51 6.73 4.58
C THR A 42 -12.39 6.35 5.56
N ARG A 43 -12.38 5.10 6.00
CA ARG A 43 -11.36 4.55 6.92
C ARG A 43 -10.39 3.59 6.25
N ALA A 44 -10.53 3.32 4.96
CA ALA A 44 -9.63 2.43 4.24
C ALA A 44 -8.23 3.04 4.10
N ALA A 45 -7.18 2.22 4.23
CA ALA A 45 -5.80 2.67 4.16
C ALA A 45 -5.46 3.34 2.83
N THR A 46 -5.99 2.84 1.71
CA THR A 46 -5.66 3.31 0.35
C THR A 46 -5.96 4.79 0.16
N PRO A 47 -7.19 5.30 0.32
CA PRO A 47 -7.49 6.71 0.08
C PRO A 47 -6.87 7.66 1.11
N LEU A 48 -6.35 7.13 2.21
CA LEU A 48 -5.66 7.88 3.26
C LEU A 48 -4.13 7.86 3.10
N SER A 49 -3.61 7.15 2.09
CA SER A 49 -2.18 6.96 1.86
C SER A 49 -1.52 8.10 1.11
N MET A 50 -0.19 8.12 1.11
CA MET A 50 0.64 9.04 0.31
C MET A 50 0.63 8.72 -1.18
N GLY A 51 0.13 7.56 -1.58
CA GLY A 51 0.11 7.15 -2.99
C GLY A 51 1.49 6.82 -3.57
N GLY A 52 2.47 6.54 -2.75
CA GLY A 52 3.83 6.23 -3.19
C GLY A 52 3.95 4.89 -3.91
N VAL A 53 4.74 4.87 -4.99
CA VAL A 53 5.09 3.67 -5.77
C VAL A 53 6.60 3.67 -5.98
N ARG A 54 7.29 2.65 -5.48
CA ARG A 54 8.75 2.56 -5.54
C ARG A 54 9.25 1.13 -5.66
N GLN A 55 10.43 0.96 -6.25
CA GLN A 55 11.14 -0.33 -6.33
C GLN A 55 12.31 -0.46 -5.33
N GLN A 56 12.53 0.52 -4.49
CA GLN A 56 13.67 0.61 -3.57
C GLN A 56 13.55 -0.36 -2.39
N TYR A 57 13.51 -1.66 -2.67
CA TYR A 57 13.60 -2.76 -1.71
C TYR A 57 14.98 -3.42 -1.75
N SER A 58 15.28 -4.29 -0.79
CA SER A 58 16.60 -4.91 -0.63
C SER A 58 16.57 -6.44 -0.66
N VAL A 59 15.38 -7.05 -0.85
CA VAL A 59 15.22 -8.49 -1.02
C VAL A 59 14.55 -8.82 -2.35
N PRO A 60 14.95 -9.92 -3.01
CA PRO A 60 14.48 -10.23 -4.37
C PRO A 60 12.97 -10.31 -4.54
N CYS A 61 12.26 -10.94 -3.60
CA CYS A 61 10.80 -11.07 -3.68
C CYS A 61 10.10 -9.69 -3.64
N ASN A 62 10.51 -8.80 -2.72
CA ASN A 62 9.95 -7.45 -2.62
C ASN A 62 10.25 -6.62 -3.88
N ILE A 63 11.48 -6.73 -4.41
CA ILE A 63 11.86 -6.06 -5.66
C ILE A 63 11.01 -6.55 -6.84
N ALA A 64 10.78 -7.86 -6.95
CA ALA A 64 9.96 -8.43 -8.02
C ALA A 64 8.51 -7.93 -7.95
N MET A 65 7.89 -7.99 -6.76
CA MET A 65 6.54 -7.47 -6.53
C MET A 65 6.44 -5.98 -6.86
N ALA A 66 7.39 -5.18 -6.37
CA ALA A 66 7.41 -3.73 -6.57
C ALA A 66 7.60 -3.34 -8.04
N ARG A 67 8.47 -4.04 -8.77
CA ARG A 67 8.66 -3.82 -10.21
C ARG A 67 7.42 -4.16 -11.02
N TYR A 68 6.74 -5.26 -10.67
CA TYR A 68 5.48 -5.61 -11.32
C TYR A 68 4.44 -4.49 -11.09
N GLY A 69 4.31 -4.02 -9.84
CA GLY A 69 3.41 -2.93 -9.49
C GLY A 69 3.75 -1.63 -10.22
N LEU A 70 5.04 -1.26 -10.27
CA LEU A 70 5.52 -0.06 -10.96
C LEU A 70 5.18 -0.09 -12.46
N ALA A 71 5.54 -1.20 -13.13
CA ALA A 71 5.25 -1.36 -14.56
C ALA A 71 3.75 -1.32 -14.87
N PHE A 72 2.92 -1.83 -13.95
CA PHE A 72 1.47 -1.76 -14.07
C PHE A 72 0.95 -0.33 -13.92
N TYR A 73 1.45 0.44 -12.93
CA TYR A 73 1.04 1.82 -12.71
C TYR A 73 1.51 2.78 -13.80
N GLU A 74 2.59 2.48 -14.51
CA GLU A 74 3.04 3.26 -15.70
C GLU A 74 1.96 3.32 -16.80
N GLN A 75 1.08 2.32 -16.90
CA GLN A 75 0.01 2.23 -17.89
C GLN A 75 -1.39 2.21 -17.26
N PHE A 76 -1.49 2.46 -15.95
CA PHE A 76 -2.70 2.20 -15.16
C PHE A 76 -3.95 2.86 -15.73
N ASP A 77 -3.88 4.18 -16.01
CA ASP A 77 -5.01 4.95 -16.48
C ASP A 77 -5.51 4.49 -17.86
N GLU A 78 -4.64 3.90 -18.69
CA GLU A 78 -5.01 3.32 -19.98
C GLU A 78 -5.63 1.95 -19.80
N VAL A 79 -4.97 1.06 -19.06
CA VAL A 79 -5.42 -0.33 -18.85
C VAL A 79 -6.76 -0.40 -18.12
N MET A 80 -7.00 0.53 -17.19
CA MET A 80 -8.21 0.57 -16.38
C MET A 80 -9.33 1.40 -17.01
N THR A 81 -9.09 2.07 -18.13
CA THR A 81 -10.16 2.77 -18.86
C THR A 81 -11.22 1.78 -19.34
N GLY A 82 -12.48 2.12 -19.19
CA GLY A 82 -13.61 1.32 -19.60
C GLY A 82 -14.84 2.18 -19.92
N SER A 83 -16.00 1.56 -20.08
CA SER A 83 -17.27 2.27 -20.35
C SER A 83 -17.68 3.19 -19.20
N TRP A 84 -17.20 2.92 -17.98
CA TRP A 84 -17.40 3.76 -16.78
C TRP A 84 -16.55 5.05 -16.79
N GLY A 85 -15.58 5.17 -17.70
CA GLY A 85 -14.68 6.30 -17.82
C GLY A 85 -13.20 5.93 -17.68
N ARG A 86 -12.37 6.93 -17.43
CA ARG A 86 -10.94 6.78 -17.19
C ARG A 86 -10.61 7.03 -15.71
N PRO A 87 -9.81 6.20 -15.06
CA PRO A 87 -9.33 6.47 -13.70
C PRO A 87 -8.49 7.75 -13.67
N GLN A 88 -8.48 8.37 -12.51
CA GLN A 88 -7.68 9.58 -12.26
C GLN A 88 -6.53 9.24 -11.30
N ALA A 89 -5.81 8.14 -11.60
CA ALA A 89 -4.69 7.74 -10.77
C ALA A 89 -3.48 8.66 -10.96
N HIS A 90 -3.29 9.16 -12.17
CA HIS A 90 -2.25 10.16 -12.49
C HIS A 90 -0.90 9.78 -11.89
N PHE A 91 -0.31 8.67 -12.34
CA PHE A 91 1.01 8.28 -11.85
C PHE A 91 2.08 9.30 -12.30
N HIS A 92 2.61 10.02 -11.32
CA HIS A 92 3.70 10.98 -11.51
C HIS A 92 5.04 10.30 -11.21
N GLN A 93 5.76 9.93 -12.25
CA GLN A 93 7.10 9.36 -12.18
C GLN A 93 8.13 10.46 -11.93
N ARG A 94 8.11 11.01 -10.70
CA ARG A 94 9.00 12.11 -10.25
C ARG A 94 10.12 11.63 -9.36
N GLY A 95 10.19 10.32 -9.12
CA GLY A 95 11.20 9.67 -8.31
C GLY A 95 10.89 9.65 -6.82
N TYR A 96 11.71 8.87 -6.12
CA TYR A 96 11.82 8.84 -4.66
C TYR A 96 13.22 9.23 -4.25
N LEU A 97 13.34 10.23 -3.40
CA LEU A 97 14.59 10.73 -2.85
C LEU A 97 14.64 10.44 -1.35
N VAL A 98 15.54 9.55 -0.94
CA VAL A 98 15.84 9.27 0.45
C VAL A 98 17.03 10.09 0.87
N LEU A 99 16.88 11.00 1.83
CA LEU A 99 17.94 11.86 2.31
C LEU A 99 18.89 11.09 3.24
N LEU A 100 20.16 11.33 3.07
CA LEU A 100 21.26 10.70 3.84
C LEU A 100 21.88 11.70 4.79
N HIS A 101 21.96 11.30 6.05
CA HIS A 101 22.68 12.05 7.09
C HIS A 101 23.92 11.29 7.54
N ALA A 102 24.88 11.97 8.17
CA ALA A 102 26.11 11.36 8.65
C ALA A 102 25.85 10.13 9.56
N SER A 103 24.78 10.18 10.36
CA SER A 103 24.41 9.10 11.30
C SER A 103 23.91 7.82 10.63
N ASN A 104 23.35 7.88 9.41
CA ASN A 104 22.77 6.74 8.70
C ASN A 104 23.46 6.43 7.37
N HIS A 105 24.48 7.20 7.01
CA HIS A 105 25.15 7.13 5.70
C HIS A 105 25.66 5.73 5.38
N GLU A 106 26.38 5.09 6.28
CA GLU A 106 26.98 3.78 6.03
C GLU A 106 25.91 2.69 5.81
N ALA A 107 24.89 2.64 6.66
CA ALA A 107 23.80 1.68 6.53
C ALA A 107 23.02 1.84 5.20
N LEU A 108 22.74 3.09 4.82
CA LEU A 108 22.03 3.38 3.58
C LEU A 108 22.91 3.19 2.34
N ARG A 109 24.22 3.41 2.43
CA ARG A 109 25.19 3.09 1.37
C ARG A 109 25.24 1.58 1.11
N GLN A 110 25.35 0.76 2.16
CA GLN A 110 25.31 -0.71 2.03
C GLN A 110 24.01 -1.18 1.41
N ARG A 111 22.89 -0.55 1.79
CA ARG A 111 21.58 -0.80 1.18
C ARG A 111 21.56 -0.43 -0.31
N TYR A 112 22.06 0.75 -0.68
CA TYR A 112 22.20 1.19 -2.08
C TYR A 112 23.01 0.18 -2.89
N GLU A 113 24.18 -0.24 -2.40
CA GLU A 113 25.02 -1.21 -3.09
C GLU A 113 24.33 -2.56 -3.25
N ARG A 114 23.59 -3.01 -2.24
CA ARG A 114 22.74 -4.23 -2.33
C ARG A 114 21.65 -4.07 -3.38
N GLN A 115 20.93 -2.96 -3.38
CA GLN A 115 19.89 -2.66 -4.38
C GLN A 115 20.47 -2.66 -5.79
N ARG A 116 21.61 -2.03 -6.00
CA ARG A 116 22.31 -2.04 -7.30
C ARG A 116 22.70 -3.45 -7.77
N ARG A 117 23.25 -4.28 -6.88
CA ARG A 117 23.56 -5.67 -7.19
C ARG A 117 22.32 -6.50 -7.56
N LEU A 118 21.19 -6.19 -6.97
CA LEU A 118 19.90 -6.81 -7.29
C LEU A 118 19.21 -6.15 -8.50
N GLY A 119 19.91 -5.24 -9.19
CA GLY A 119 19.44 -4.58 -10.39
C GLY A 119 18.39 -3.49 -10.16
N VAL A 120 18.19 -3.00 -8.93
CA VAL A 120 17.29 -1.87 -8.68
C VAL A 120 17.88 -0.61 -9.31
N GLU A 121 17.04 0.15 -10.00
CA GLU A 121 17.42 1.38 -10.70
C GLU A 121 17.45 2.55 -9.70
N VAL A 122 18.55 2.67 -8.98
CA VAL A 122 18.80 3.74 -8.00
C VAL A 122 20.14 4.42 -8.26
N GLU A 123 20.21 5.68 -7.95
CA GLU A 123 21.37 6.56 -8.07
C GLU A 123 21.78 7.05 -6.67
N PHE A 124 23.08 7.15 -6.44
CA PHE A 124 23.61 7.84 -5.26
C PHE A 124 23.96 9.27 -5.66
N LEU A 125 23.34 10.23 -5.02
CA LEU A 125 23.49 11.65 -5.31
C LEU A 125 24.35 12.31 -4.23
N ALA A 126 25.34 13.12 -4.65
CA ALA A 126 26.00 14.06 -3.76
C ALA A 126 25.05 15.20 -3.35
N PRO A 127 25.34 15.97 -2.29
CA PRO A 127 24.48 17.09 -1.90
C PRO A 127 24.22 18.10 -3.04
N GLU A 128 25.23 18.35 -3.87
CA GLU A 128 25.13 19.23 -5.05
C GLU A 128 24.11 18.67 -6.07
N ASP A 129 24.16 17.36 -6.35
CA ASP A 129 23.22 16.69 -7.26
C ASP A 129 21.79 16.72 -6.70
N VAL A 130 21.64 16.57 -5.37
CA VAL A 130 20.35 16.72 -4.70
C VAL A 130 19.80 18.13 -4.88
N ARG A 131 20.65 19.15 -4.76
CA ARG A 131 20.28 20.57 -4.99
C ARG A 131 19.89 20.83 -6.45
N GLU A 132 20.56 20.19 -7.41
CA GLU A 132 20.18 20.29 -8.83
C GLU A 132 18.80 19.64 -9.09
N LEU A 133 18.54 18.48 -8.47
CA LEU A 133 17.27 17.78 -8.59
C LEU A 133 16.11 18.55 -7.93
N VAL A 134 16.37 19.16 -6.76
CA VAL A 134 15.40 19.88 -5.95
C VAL A 134 15.96 21.24 -5.54
N PRO A 135 15.93 22.28 -6.41
CA PRO A 135 16.65 23.53 -6.20
C PRO A 135 16.29 24.30 -4.92
N HIS A 136 15.09 24.08 -4.38
CA HIS A 136 14.64 24.76 -3.16
C HIS A 136 14.99 23.97 -1.88
N LEU A 137 15.56 22.75 -2.00
CA LEU A 137 15.88 21.93 -0.84
C LEU A 137 17.19 22.38 -0.19
N CYS A 138 17.15 22.70 1.10
CA CYS A 138 18.35 22.90 1.88
C CYS A 138 19.11 21.58 2.03
N VAL A 139 20.38 21.55 1.64
CA VAL A 139 21.23 20.36 1.65
C VAL A 139 22.34 20.42 2.71
N ASP A 140 22.36 21.45 3.57
CA ASP A 140 23.49 21.77 4.43
C ASP A 140 23.77 20.69 5.50
N GLU A 141 22.75 19.90 5.89
CA GLU A 141 22.86 18.86 6.90
C GLU A 141 22.81 17.43 6.34
N ILE A 142 22.70 17.27 5.03
CA ILE A 142 22.73 15.97 4.38
C ILE A 142 24.10 15.65 3.80
N VAL A 143 24.44 14.38 3.73
CA VAL A 143 25.68 13.91 3.07
C VAL A 143 25.41 13.31 1.70
N GLY A 144 24.15 13.37 1.23
CA GLY A 144 23.73 12.93 -0.08
C GLY A 144 22.29 12.44 -0.11
N GLY A 145 21.93 11.69 -1.16
CA GLY A 145 20.63 11.09 -1.35
C GLY A 145 20.69 9.78 -2.14
N ILE A 146 19.71 8.91 -1.92
CA ILE A 146 19.45 7.76 -2.81
C ILE A 146 18.20 8.09 -3.60
N TYR A 147 18.31 8.10 -4.92
CA TYR A 147 17.24 8.50 -5.83
C TYR A 147 16.84 7.35 -6.76
N GLY A 148 15.56 6.99 -6.72
CA GLY A 148 14.93 6.07 -7.67
C GLY A 148 14.16 6.85 -8.71
N ARG A 149 14.74 7.07 -9.89
CA ARG A 149 14.18 7.92 -10.96
C ARG A 149 12.83 7.42 -11.47
N ARG A 150 12.66 6.08 -11.58
CA ARG A 150 11.41 5.47 -12.06
C ARG A 150 10.31 5.42 -11.02
N ASP A 151 10.65 5.60 -9.76
CA ASP A 151 9.68 5.65 -8.67
C ASP A 151 8.83 6.92 -8.77
N GLY A 152 7.77 6.98 -7.99
CA GLY A 152 6.90 8.14 -8.01
C GLY A 152 5.70 8.02 -7.08
N TYR A 153 4.66 8.74 -7.39
CA TYR A 153 3.44 8.74 -6.61
C TYR A 153 2.21 8.97 -7.50
N LEU A 154 1.06 8.59 -7.00
CA LEU A 154 -0.20 8.69 -7.72
C LEU A 154 -1.33 9.15 -6.79
N ASN A 155 -2.49 9.43 -7.38
CA ASN A 155 -3.72 9.65 -6.64
C ASN A 155 -4.29 8.29 -6.17
N PRO A 156 -4.23 7.97 -4.86
CA PRO A 156 -4.63 6.65 -4.37
C PRO A 156 -6.14 6.40 -4.48
N ARG A 157 -6.96 7.45 -4.46
CA ARG A 157 -8.43 7.32 -4.69
C ARG A 157 -8.72 6.94 -6.13
N GLY A 158 -8.05 7.58 -7.09
CA GLY A 158 -8.17 7.24 -8.51
C GLY A 158 -7.71 5.81 -8.81
N ALA A 159 -6.62 5.36 -8.17
CA ALA A 159 -6.14 3.99 -8.31
C ALA A 159 -7.15 2.96 -7.74
N LEU A 160 -7.70 3.21 -6.55
CA LEU A 160 -8.73 2.34 -5.97
C LEU A 160 -9.97 2.29 -6.88
N GLN A 161 -10.46 3.45 -7.31
CA GLN A 161 -11.62 3.54 -8.20
C GLN A 161 -11.38 2.78 -9.51
N GLY A 162 -10.19 2.93 -10.10
CA GLY A 162 -9.83 2.21 -11.32
C GLY A 162 -9.97 0.70 -11.18
N PHE A 163 -9.42 0.11 -10.13
CA PHE A 163 -9.57 -1.33 -9.88
C PHE A 163 -11.02 -1.73 -9.61
N VAL A 164 -11.75 -0.97 -8.79
CA VAL A 164 -13.15 -1.28 -8.44
C VAL A 164 -14.04 -1.25 -9.66
N GLU A 165 -14.02 -0.15 -10.42
CA GLU A 165 -14.93 0.04 -11.55
C GLU A 165 -14.58 -0.90 -12.72
N ARG A 166 -13.27 -1.14 -12.95
CA ARG A 166 -12.86 -2.09 -13.98
C ARG A 166 -13.25 -3.53 -13.63
N ALA A 167 -13.08 -3.94 -12.36
CA ALA A 167 -13.53 -5.25 -11.92
C ALA A 167 -15.06 -5.42 -12.01
N ARG A 168 -15.83 -4.37 -11.67
CA ARG A 168 -17.30 -4.36 -11.84
C ARG A 168 -17.71 -4.49 -13.30
N GLU A 169 -17.09 -3.73 -14.19
CA GLU A 169 -17.36 -3.81 -15.64
C GLU A 169 -17.07 -5.22 -16.19
N LEU A 170 -16.06 -5.88 -15.65
CA LEU A 170 -15.73 -7.27 -15.98
C LEU A 170 -16.67 -8.31 -15.30
N GLY A 171 -17.68 -7.86 -14.57
CA GLY A 171 -18.73 -8.71 -13.99
C GLY A 171 -18.48 -9.16 -12.55
N CYS A 172 -17.55 -8.54 -11.79
CA CYS A 172 -17.47 -8.75 -10.35
C CYS A 172 -18.62 -8.01 -9.63
N THR A 173 -19.13 -8.60 -8.56
CA THR A 173 -20.22 -8.03 -7.75
C THR A 173 -19.66 -7.45 -6.46
N TRP A 174 -20.05 -6.22 -6.09
CA TRP A 174 -19.81 -5.63 -4.79
C TRP A 174 -21.05 -5.71 -3.93
N LEU A 175 -20.91 -6.29 -2.74
CA LEU A 175 -21.92 -6.34 -1.70
C LEU A 175 -21.48 -5.40 -0.57
N GLN A 176 -22.27 -4.35 -0.33
CA GLN A 176 -22.07 -3.51 0.84
C GLN A 176 -22.69 -4.19 2.05
N ASP A 177 -21.87 -4.87 2.84
CA ASP A 177 -22.28 -5.58 4.04
C ASP A 177 -21.07 -5.83 4.96
N GLU A 178 -21.32 -6.16 6.22
CA GLU A 178 -20.30 -6.53 7.19
C GLU A 178 -20.28 -8.03 7.42
N VAL A 179 -19.10 -8.64 7.36
CA VAL A 179 -18.90 -10.04 7.69
C VAL A 179 -18.84 -10.16 9.20
N ILE A 180 -19.73 -10.99 9.75
CA ILE A 180 -19.87 -11.23 11.20
C ILE A 180 -19.38 -12.62 11.63
N GLY A 181 -18.98 -13.46 10.68
CA GLY A 181 -18.42 -14.78 10.93
C GLY A 181 -18.10 -15.52 9.64
N PHE A 182 -17.22 -16.50 9.72
CA PHE A 182 -16.98 -17.46 8.65
C PHE A 182 -16.41 -18.76 9.23
N HIS A 183 -16.61 -19.87 8.55
CA HIS A 183 -16.07 -21.18 8.94
C HIS A 183 -15.93 -22.08 7.71
N ALA A 184 -15.09 -23.10 7.83
CA ALA A 184 -15.00 -24.18 6.85
C ALA A 184 -16.03 -25.26 7.18
N ALA A 185 -16.78 -25.72 6.19
CA ALA A 185 -17.63 -26.90 6.27
C ALA A 185 -16.78 -28.19 6.18
N PRO A 186 -17.33 -29.38 6.48
CA PRO A 186 -16.60 -30.65 6.41
C PRO A 186 -16.02 -30.97 5.03
N ASP A 187 -16.62 -30.48 3.94
CA ASP A 187 -16.16 -30.59 2.55
C ASP A 187 -15.16 -29.52 2.15
N GLN A 188 -14.66 -28.75 3.10
CA GLN A 188 -13.77 -27.59 2.93
C GLN A 188 -14.40 -26.37 2.23
N THR A 189 -15.69 -26.40 1.90
CA THR A 189 -16.41 -25.20 1.42
C THR A 189 -16.44 -24.16 2.54
N MET A 190 -16.12 -22.92 2.20
CA MET A 190 -16.16 -21.81 3.15
C MET A 190 -17.56 -21.22 3.22
N THR A 191 -18.05 -21.00 4.43
CA THR A 191 -19.33 -20.35 4.70
C THR A 191 -19.06 -19.00 5.36
N VAL A 192 -19.59 -17.93 4.75
CA VAL A 192 -19.44 -16.54 5.21
C VAL A 192 -20.79 -16.05 5.69
N GLN A 193 -20.86 -15.53 6.89
CA GLN A 193 -22.05 -14.93 7.49
C GLN A 193 -21.92 -13.41 7.43
N THR A 194 -22.93 -12.75 6.88
CA THR A 194 -23.00 -11.29 6.78
C THR A 194 -24.14 -10.75 7.63
N GLN A 195 -24.02 -9.50 8.03
CA GLN A 195 -24.98 -8.86 8.94
C GLN A 195 -26.37 -8.73 8.35
N ALA A 196 -26.47 -8.35 7.07
CA ALA A 196 -27.75 -8.05 6.40
C ALA A 196 -28.14 -9.08 5.33
N SER A 197 -27.17 -9.65 4.61
CA SER A 197 -27.43 -10.46 3.40
C SER A 197 -27.46 -11.97 3.67
N GLY A 198 -27.26 -12.37 4.92
CA GLY A 198 -27.33 -13.77 5.34
C GLY A 198 -26.05 -14.55 5.05
N THR A 199 -26.21 -15.80 4.63
CA THR A 199 -25.09 -16.75 4.47
C THR A 199 -24.71 -16.94 3.02
N ILE A 200 -23.40 -16.96 2.75
CA ILE A 200 -22.81 -17.13 1.42
C ILE A 200 -21.83 -18.30 1.49
N SER A 201 -21.96 -19.27 0.56
CA SER A 201 -21.04 -20.40 0.44
C SER A 201 -20.08 -20.19 -0.73
N THR A 202 -18.81 -20.55 -0.56
CA THR A 202 -17.78 -20.40 -1.59
C THR A 202 -16.70 -21.48 -1.48
N PRO A 203 -16.19 -22.02 -2.60
CA PRO A 203 -15.00 -22.89 -2.60
C PRO A 203 -13.70 -22.14 -2.39
N ALA A 204 -13.69 -20.79 -2.46
CA ALA A 204 -12.49 -19.98 -2.22
C ALA A 204 -12.86 -18.67 -1.52
N LEU A 205 -12.35 -18.50 -0.30
CA LEU A 205 -12.50 -17.29 0.50
C LEU A 205 -11.17 -16.54 0.58
N VAL A 206 -11.17 -15.24 0.27
CA VAL A 206 -9.98 -14.38 0.35
C VAL A 206 -10.20 -13.33 1.44
N ILE A 207 -9.29 -13.23 2.38
CA ILE A 207 -9.22 -12.11 3.34
C ILE A 207 -8.29 -11.04 2.78
N ALA A 208 -8.85 -9.86 2.45
CA ALA A 208 -8.15 -8.66 2.00
C ALA A 208 -8.55 -7.43 2.85
N ALA A 209 -8.77 -7.67 4.16
CA ALA A 209 -9.38 -6.71 5.08
C ALA A 209 -8.38 -5.70 5.69
N GLY A 210 -7.16 -5.58 5.14
CA GLY A 210 -6.15 -4.62 5.56
C GLY A 210 -5.88 -4.66 7.08
N ALA A 211 -5.95 -3.52 7.75
CA ALA A 211 -5.69 -3.41 9.19
C ALA A 211 -6.72 -4.17 10.07
N TRP A 212 -7.89 -4.51 9.53
CA TRP A 212 -8.94 -5.26 10.24
C TRP A 212 -8.80 -6.79 10.12
N ALA A 213 -7.78 -7.27 9.39
CA ALA A 213 -7.63 -8.70 9.09
C ALA A 213 -7.59 -9.58 10.34
N ARG A 214 -6.89 -9.17 11.40
CA ARG A 214 -6.82 -9.91 12.66
C ARG A 214 -8.19 -10.00 13.35
N GLN A 215 -8.92 -8.90 13.43
CA GLN A 215 -10.26 -8.88 14.04
C GLN A 215 -11.24 -9.75 13.26
N LEU A 216 -11.19 -9.68 11.93
CA LEU A 216 -11.99 -10.51 11.05
C LEU A 216 -11.68 -12.01 11.24
N ALA A 217 -10.40 -12.39 11.24
CA ALA A 217 -9.98 -13.77 11.40
C ALA A 217 -10.34 -14.34 12.78
N ALA A 218 -10.31 -13.50 13.82
CA ALA A 218 -10.72 -13.88 15.17
C ALA A 218 -12.20 -14.34 15.27
N LEU A 219 -13.07 -13.88 14.36
CA LEU A 219 -14.46 -14.35 14.27
C LEU A 219 -14.57 -15.85 13.92
N ALA A 220 -13.52 -16.42 13.33
CA ALA A 220 -13.39 -17.83 13.02
C ALA A 220 -12.40 -18.56 13.95
N GLY A 221 -11.96 -17.91 15.04
CA GLY A 221 -10.98 -18.48 15.97
C GLY A 221 -9.54 -18.52 15.42
N ILE A 222 -9.24 -17.78 14.34
CA ILE A 222 -7.91 -17.73 13.71
C ILE A 222 -7.16 -16.51 14.25
N ASP A 223 -5.96 -16.71 14.79
CA ASP A 223 -5.06 -15.61 15.17
C ASP A 223 -4.10 -15.33 14.03
N LEU A 224 -4.10 -14.07 13.55
CA LEU A 224 -3.20 -13.59 12.51
C LEU A 224 -2.25 -12.53 13.10
N PRO A 225 -0.95 -12.60 12.80
CA PRO A 225 0.04 -11.66 13.33
C PRO A 225 0.02 -10.33 12.56
N VAL A 226 -1.14 -9.67 12.55
CA VAL A 226 -1.34 -8.37 11.89
C VAL A 226 -1.91 -7.38 12.90
N LEU A 227 -1.18 -6.32 13.18
CA LEU A 227 -1.60 -5.30 14.13
C LEU A 227 -1.96 -4.01 13.41
N PRO A 228 -3.09 -3.37 13.76
CA PRO A 228 -3.39 -2.02 13.27
C PRO A 228 -2.45 -1.01 13.94
N VAL A 229 -1.73 -0.23 13.14
CA VAL A 229 -0.83 0.83 13.62
C VAL A 229 -1.19 2.13 12.92
N ARG A 230 -1.48 3.17 13.72
CA ARG A 230 -1.85 4.50 13.23
C ARG A 230 -0.70 5.13 12.44
N ARG A 231 -1.05 5.76 11.32
CA ARG A 231 -0.18 6.65 10.55
C ARG A 231 -0.92 7.93 10.25
N GLN A 232 -0.20 9.05 10.28
CA GLN A 232 -0.80 10.37 10.20
C GLN A 232 -0.26 11.10 8.97
N ALA A 233 -1.15 11.81 8.29
CA ALA A 233 -0.82 12.61 7.14
C ALA A 233 -1.59 13.93 7.17
N CYS A 234 -1.10 14.91 6.43
CA CYS A 234 -1.81 16.16 6.23
C CYS A 234 -1.62 16.70 4.81
N TYR A 235 -2.54 17.54 4.40
CA TYR A 235 -2.39 18.47 3.29
C TYR A 235 -2.03 19.85 3.83
N ALA A 236 -1.03 20.46 3.22
CA ALA A 236 -0.64 21.82 3.54
C ALA A 236 -0.37 22.61 2.24
N THR A 237 -0.73 23.89 2.24
CA THR A 237 -0.41 24.80 1.15
C THR A 237 1.01 25.33 1.32
N LEU A 238 1.79 25.29 0.24
CA LEU A 238 3.08 25.94 0.15
C LEU A 238 2.83 27.38 -0.31
N PRO A 239 3.26 28.42 0.46
CA PRO A 239 3.04 29.83 0.06
C PRO A 239 3.67 30.18 -1.29
N THR A 240 4.82 29.59 -1.61
CA THR A 240 5.54 29.80 -2.87
C THR A 240 5.32 28.60 -3.79
N VAL A 241 4.89 28.87 -5.03
CA VAL A 241 4.81 27.85 -6.08
C VAL A 241 6.23 27.59 -6.62
N LEU A 242 6.66 26.32 -6.61
CA LEU A 242 8.04 25.95 -6.96
C LEU A 242 8.31 25.97 -8.47
N GLY A 243 7.28 25.93 -9.32
CA GLY A 243 7.43 25.80 -10.78
C GLY A 243 7.82 24.41 -11.29
N TYR A 244 7.94 23.43 -10.39
CA TYR A 244 8.17 22.00 -10.70
C TYR A 244 7.54 21.13 -9.61
N LYS A 245 7.33 19.85 -9.92
CA LYS A 245 6.86 18.87 -8.91
C LYS A 245 8.05 18.24 -8.20
N LEU A 246 8.00 18.23 -6.86
CA LEU A 246 8.97 17.52 -6.04
C LEU A 246 8.90 16.00 -6.30
N PRO A 247 10.02 15.27 -6.18
CA PRO A 247 9.96 13.82 -5.93
C PRO A 247 9.25 13.55 -4.59
N MET A 248 8.98 12.29 -4.29
CA MET A 248 8.67 11.88 -2.92
C MET A 248 9.97 11.97 -2.11
N VAL A 249 10.06 12.94 -1.21
CA VAL A 249 11.21 13.14 -0.33
C VAL A 249 10.98 12.42 0.99
N LEU A 250 11.93 11.59 1.41
CA LEU A 250 11.90 10.86 2.66
C LEU A 250 13.11 11.20 3.51
N ASP A 251 12.86 11.59 4.75
CA ASP A 251 13.89 11.74 5.77
C ASP A 251 13.53 10.92 7.02
N ARG A 252 14.23 9.81 7.20
CA ARG A 252 14.05 8.93 8.38
C ARG A 252 14.66 9.49 9.65
N GLN A 253 15.63 10.39 9.55
CA GLN A 253 16.22 11.01 10.72
C GLN A 253 15.28 12.02 11.38
N ARG A 254 14.49 12.69 10.54
CA ARG A 254 13.49 13.68 10.98
C ARG A 254 12.05 13.15 10.97
N ASP A 255 11.88 11.85 10.71
CA ASP A 255 10.60 11.15 10.69
C ASP A 255 9.52 11.83 9.83
N ILE A 256 9.93 12.35 8.66
CA ILE A 256 9.05 13.06 7.73
C ILE A 256 9.15 12.51 6.31
N SER A 257 8.03 12.53 5.60
CA SER A 257 8.01 12.37 4.15
C SER A 257 7.04 13.37 3.55
N PHE A 258 7.41 13.93 2.41
CA PHE A 258 6.56 14.92 1.73
C PHE A 258 6.71 14.84 0.22
N ARG A 259 5.65 15.26 -0.49
CA ARG A 259 5.59 15.35 -1.93
C ARG A 259 4.57 16.40 -2.36
N HIS A 260 4.62 16.81 -3.62
CA HIS A 260 3.50 17.58 -4.18
C HIS A 260 2.23 16.74 -4.28
N ASP A 261 1.10 17.41 -4.20
CA ASP A 261 -0.18 16.84 -4.62
C ASP A 261 -0.15 16.49 -6.12
N THR A 262 -1.01 15.54 -6.51
CA THR A 262 -1.08 15.09 -7.92
C THR A 262 -1.79 16.09 -8.83
N GLU A 263 -2.67 16.92 -8.28
CA GLU A 263 -3.57 17.78 -9.05
C GLU A 263 -3.18 19.26 -8.97
N THR A 264 -2.55 19.69 -7.88
CA THR A 264 -2.23 21.10 -7.63
C THR A 264 -0.73 21.35 -7.56
N ASP A 265 -0.31 22.60 -7.83
CA ASP A 265 1.11 22.98 -7.86
C ASP A 265 1.62 23.62 -6.57
N ASN A 266 0.74 23.86 -5.62
CA ASN A 266 1.08 24.52 -4.36
C ASN A 266 0.66 23.75 -3.11
N HIS A 267 0.14 22.54 -3.25
CA HIS A 267 -0.16 21.69 -2.11
C HIS A 267 0.88 20.59 -1.92
N LEU A 268 1.24 20.37 -0.68
CA LEU A 268 2.05 19.23 -0.26
C LEU A 268 1.19 18.23 0.51
N GLN A 269 1.40 16.96 0.24
CA GLN A 269 1.00 15.89 1.13
C GLN A 269 2.21 15.51 1.97
N ILE A 270 2.00 15.43 3.28
CA ILE A 270 3.07 15.26 4.26
C ILE A 270 2.66 14.16 5.24
N THR A 271 3.61 13.30 5.59
CA THR A 271 3.45 12.33 6.69
C THR A 271 4.52 12.54 7.74
N ARG A 272 4.12 12.32 8.99
CA ARG A 272 5.05 12.15 10.10
C ARG A 272 5.01 10.69 10.56
N THR A 273 6.17 10.07 10.71
CA THR A 273 6.30 8.75 11.31
C THR A 273 6.44 8.88 12.81
N VAL A 274 5.57 8.23 13.57
CA VAL A 274 5.73 8.04 15.02
C VAL A 274 6.20 6.61 15.22
N ARG A 275 7.44 6.42 15.69
CA ARG A 275 8.07 5.09 15.75
C ARG A 275 7.42 4.18 16.79
N ASP A 276 7.08 4.75 17.94
CA ASP A 276 6.51 4.03 19.08
C ASP A 276 4.97 4.17 19.13
N GLU A 277 4.33 4.29 17.98
CA GLU A 277 2.87 4.35 17.89
C GLU A 277 2.28 3.02 18.39
N PRO A 278 1.48 3.02 19.46
CA PRO A 278 0.93 1.80 20.00
C PRO A 278 -0.05 1.14 19.01
N PRO A 279 -0.07 -0.21 18.94
CA PRO A 279 -1.04 -0.90 18.11
C PRO A 279 -2.46 -0.68 18.64
N GLY A 280 -3.40 -0.49 17.73
CA GLY A 280 -4.82 -0.24 18.01
C GLY A 280 -5.44 0.67 16.98
N PHE A 281 -6.77 0.77 17.00
CA PHE A 281 -7.49 1.70 16.15
C PHE A 281 -7.67 3.05 16.86
N ASN A 282 -7.02 4.06 16.31
CA ASN A 282 -7.17 5.46 16.70
C ASN A 282 -7.16 6.31 15.42
N PHE A 283 -8.24 7.03 15.16
CA PHE A 283 -8.39 7.89 13.98
C PHE A 283 -8.15 9.38 14.29
N ASP A 284 -7.74 9.70 15.50
CA ASP A 284 -7.44 11.07 15.89
C ASP A 284 -6.14 11.53 15.23
N TRP A 285 -6.15 12.73 14.69
CA TRP A 285 -4.99 13.38 14.14
C TRP A 285 -4.37 14.35 15.15
N ASP A 286 -3.06 14.29 15.29
CA ASP A 286 -2.30 15.16 16.18
C ASP A 286 -2.06 16.53 15.52
N ALA A 287 -2.95 17.47 15.78
CA ALA A 287 -2.87 18.81 15.23
C ALA A 287 -1.67 19.61 15.78
N GLU A 288 -1.24 19.34 17.01
CA GLU A 288 -0.11 20.01 17.63
C GLU A 288 1.21 19.66 16.92
N ALA A 289 1.36 18.41 16.50
CA ALA A 289 2.52 17.95 15.75
C ALA A 289 2.72 18.69 14.42
N PHE A 290 1.68 19.25 13.82
CA PHE A 290 1.83 20.08 12.64
C PHE A 290 2.68 21.32 12.93
N ALA A 291 2.34 22.06 13.96
CA ALA A 291 3.05 23.28 14.33
C ALA A 291 4.42 23.02 14.98
N THR A 292 4.52 21.98 15.80
CA THR A 292 5.72 21.71 16.63
C THR A 292 6.77 20.84 15.92
N HIS A 293 6.37 20.07 14.89
CA HIS A 293 7.29 19.19 14.17
C HIS A 293 7.29 19.45 12.66
N ILE A 294 6.13 19.38 11.98
CA ILE A 294 6.09 19.42 10.51
C ILE A 294 6.55 20.80 9.99
N VAL A 295 6.00 21.90 10.51
CA VAL A 295 6.36 23.26 10.07
C VAL A 295 7.86 23.54 10.26
N PRO A 296 8.47 23.29 11.44
CA PRO A 296 9.90 23.51 11.64
C PRO A 296 10.77 22.70 10.68
N VAL A 297 10.46 21.43 10.43
CA VAL A 297 11.24 20.57 9.53
C VAL A 297 11.11 21.04 8.08
N LEU A 298 9.90 21.40 7.62
CA LEU A 298 9.72 21.91 6.25
C LEU A 298 10.33 23.30 6.08
N ARG A 299 10.28 24.18 7.09
CA ARG A 299 11.01 25.48 7.07
C ARG A 299 12.52 25.29 6.91
N HIS A 300 13.07 24.24 7.55
CA HIS A 300 14.47 23.89 7.37
C HIS A 300 14.76 23.41 5.95
N TYR A 301 13.94 22.50 5.40
CA TYR A 301 14.18 21.93 4.08
C TYR A 301 13.82 22.88 2.92
N LEU A 302 12.81 23.72 3.10
CA LEU A 302 12.31 24.63 2.06
C LEU A 302 12.32 26.10 2.55
N PRO A 303 13.50 26.65 2.96
CA PRO A 303 13.56 27.92 3.66
C PRO A 303 13.06 29.11 2.83
N THR A 304 13.12 29.01 1.51
CA THR A 304 12.68 30.08 0.59
C THR A 304 11.20 30.03 0.26
N CYS A 305 10.47 29.01 0.74
CA CYS A 305 9.08 28.78 0.36
C CYS A 305 8.06 29.38 1.35
N GLY A 306 8.53 29.86 2.50
CA GLY A 306 7.68 30.28 3.60
C GLY A 306 7.06 29.12 4.37
N ASP A 307 6.34 29.41 5.44
CA ASP A 307 5.73 28.39 6.27
C ASP A 307 4.50 27.77 5.60
N VAL A 308 4.48 26.44 5.54
CA VAL A 308 3.33 25.71 5.04
C VAL A 308 2.10 25.96 5.91
N GLN A 309 0.95 26.06 5.27
CA GLN A 309 -0.34 26.32 5.92
C GLN A 309 -1.21 25.07 5.89
N LEU A 310 -1.60 24.59 7.05
CA LEU A 310 -2.46 23.41 7.16
C LEU A 310 -3.80 23.62 6.46
N GLN A 311 -4.16 22.66 5.60
CA GLN A 311 -5.50 22.58 5.01
C GLN A 311 -6.35 21.53 5.72
N ARG A 312 -5.80 20.36 5.94
CA ARG A 312 -6.44 19.28 6.71
C ARG A 312 -5.41 18.25 7.15
N GLY A 313 -5.70 17.58 8.26
CA GLY A 313 -4.97 16.39 8.71
C GLY A 313 -5.92 15.21 8.88
N TRP A 314 -5.35 14.02 8.84
CA TRP A 314 -6.09 12.78 9.05
C TRP A 314 -5.16 11.67 9.56
N ALA A 315 -5.76 10.62 10.13
CA ALA A 315 -5.09 9.39 10.49
C ALA A 315 -5.67 8.21 9.72
N GLY A 316 -4.81 7.25 9.36
CA GLY A 316 -5.16 5.96 8.78
C GLY A 316 -4.41 4.85 9.50
N HIS A 317 -4.64 3.60 9.11
CA HIS A 317 -4.00 2.46 9.76
C HIS A 317 -3.29 1.57 8.76
N TYR A 318 -2.05 1.21 9.09
CA TYR A 318 -1.37 0.08 8.48
C TYR A 318 -1.77 -1.21 9.19
N GLY A 319 -1.91 -2.30 8.45
CA GLY A 319 -1.89 -3.64 9.02
C GLY A 319 -0.44 -4.11 9.05
N VAL A 320 0.19 -4.09 10.21
CA VAL A 320 1.63 -4.35 10.36
C VAL A 320 1.85 -5.78 10.83
N THR A 321 2.71 -6.51 10.12
CA THR A 321 3.21 -7.84 10.48
C THR A 321 4.54 -7.73 11.24
N PRO A 322 5.00 -8.78 11.95
CA PRO A 322 6.25 -8.74 12.71
C PRO A 322 7.51 -8.43 11.89
N ASP A 323 7.52 -8.77 10.60
CA ASP A 323 8.62 -8.50 9.66
C ASP A 323 8.30 -7.41 8.63
N GLU A 324 7.21 -6.68 8.83
CA GLU A 324 6.73 -5.59 7.96
C GLU A 324 6.51 -5.99 6.49
N ASN A 325 6.28 -7.28 6.23
CA ASN A 325 6.01 -7.80 4.89
C ASN A 325 4.64 -8.51 4.83
N PRO A 326 3.98 -8.53 3.66
CA PRO A 326 2.64 -9.08 3.55
C PRO A 326 2.57 -10.58 3.86
N ILE A 327 1.37 -11.04 4.18
CA ILE A 327 1.01 -12.47 4.22
C ILE A 327 0.19 -12.75 2.97
N LEU A 328 0.74 -13.59 2.07
CA LEU A 328 0.11 -13.96 0.81
C LEU A 328 0.04 -15.47 0.68
N GLY A 329 -1.14 -15.99 0.32
CA GLY A 329 -1.34 -17.41 0.05
C GLY A 329 -2.41 -18.07 0.89
N PRO A 330 -2.57 -19.42 0.77
CA PRO A 330 -3.56 -20.17 1.54
C PRO A 330 -3.18 -20.25 3.02
N HIS A 331 -4.19 -20.33 3.87
CA HIS A 331 -3.98 -20.61 5.29
C HIS A 331 -3.63 -22.09 5.50
N PRO A 332 -2.58 -22.44 6.28
CA PRO A 332 -2.08 -23.82 6.37
C PRO A 332 -3.13 -24.82 6.86
N ALA A 333 -4.02 -24.43 7.77
CA ALA A 333 -5.09 -25.31 8.26
C ALA A 333 -6.39 -25.23 7.43
N TYR A 334 -6.54 -24.25 6.57
CA TYR A 334 -7.74 -24.00 5.76
C TYR A 334 -7.36 -23.71 4.30
N PRO A 335 -7.10 -24.73 3.47
CA PRO A 335 -6.55 -24.55 2.13
C PRO A 335 -7.46 -23.79 1.16
N ARG A 336 -8.73 -23.57 1.50
CA ARG A 336 -9.69 -22.75 0.75
C ARG A 336 -9.80 -21.32 1.27
N LEU A 337 -9.07 -20.98 2.34
CA LEU A 337 -8.95 -19.64 2.89
C LEU A 337 -7.61 -19.04 2.41
N PHE A 338 -7.68 -18.01 1.61
CA PHE A 338 -6.52 -17.29 1.11
C PHE A 338 -6.37 -15.96 1.85
N MET A 339 -5.14 -15.51 2.01
CA MET A 339 -4.79 -14.27 2.70
C MET A 339 -4.05 -13.34 1.76
N ALA A 340 -4.43 -12.06 1.78
CA ALA A 340 -3.72 -10.95 1.15
C ALA A 340 -3.79 -9.76 2.12
N ILE A 341 -2.94 -9.78 3.13
CA ILE A 341 -3.04 -8.92 4.32
C ILE A 341 -1.65 -8.53 4.84
N GLY A 342 -1.62 -7.56 5.74
CA GLY A 342 -0.38 -7.25 6.45
C GLY A 342 0.65 -6.50 5.62
N ASP A 343 0.22 -5.71 4.65
CA ASP A 343 1.11 -5.00 3.71
C ASP A 343 2.00 -3.94 4.36
N SER A 344 1.83 -3.65 5.65
CA SER A 344 2.68 -2.76 6.46
C SER A 344 2.95 -1.39 5.81
N GLY A 345 1.93 -0.85 5.10
CA GLY A 345 2.00 0.43 4.40
C GLY A 345 2.33 0.36 2.91
N HIS A 346 2.63 -0.82 2.37
CA HIS A 346 3.01 -1.01 0.97
C HIS A 346 1.88 -1.52 0.07
N GLY A 347 0.68 -1.73 0.63
CA GLY A 347 -0.43 -2.38 -0.06
C GLY A 347 -0.82 -1.72 -1.38
N LEU A 348 -0.76 -0.39 -1.49
CA LEU A 348 -1.06 0.30 -2.73
C LEU A 348 -0.06 -0.08 -3.83
N MET A 349 1.24 0.08 -3.59
CA MET A 349 2.26 -0.16 -4.61
C MET A 349 2.38 -1.64 -4.99
N LEU A 350 2.06 -2.55 -4.07
CA LEU A 350 2.11 -4.00 -4.28
C LEU A 350 0.79 -4.59 -4.79
N ALA A 351 -0.32 -3.83 -4.76
CA ALA A 351 -1.65 -4.33 -5.12
C ALA A 351 -1.72 -5.00 -6.51
N PRO A 352 -1.11 -4.47 -7.58
CA PRO A 352 -1.13 -5.15 -8.88
C PRO A 352 -0.50 -6.53 -8.84
N ALA A 353 0.66 -6.65 -8.20
CA ALA A 353 1.41 -7.91 -8.03
C ALA A 353 0.67 -8.90 -7.13
N THR A 354 0.14 -8.41 -5.99
CA THR A 354 -0.68 -9.21 -5.07
C THR A 354 -1.92 -9.74 -5.76
N GLY A 355 -2.63 -8.90 -6.53
CA GLY A 355 -3.81 -9.32 -7.27
C GLY A 355 -3.51 -10.41 -8.28
N LYS A 356 -2.42 -10.28 -9.04
CA LYS A 356 -1.98 -11.29 -10.01
C LYS A 356 -1.62 -12.61 -9.32
N ALA A 357 -0.80 -12.56 -8.29
CA ALA A 357 -0.36 -13.76 -7.56
C ALA A 357 -1.53 -14.50 -6.90
N LEU A 358 -2.45 -13.77 -6.23
CA LEU A 358 -3.62 -14.39 -5.60
C LEU A 358 -4.61 -14.96 -6.63
N SER A 359 -4.78 -14.31 -7.80
CA SER A 359 -5.57 -14.87 -8.88
C SER A 359 -5.01 -16.23 -9.34
N GLU A 360 -3.70 -16.32 -9.53
CA GLU A 360 -3.04 -17.57 -9.91
C GLU A 360 -3.16 -18.65 -8.81
N LEU A 361 -2.92 -18.29 -7.55
CA LEU A 361 -3.08 -19.21 -6.41
C LEU A 361 -4.49 -19.78 -6.31
N VAL A 362 -5.52 -18.94 -6.44
CA VAL A 362 -6.92 -19.38 -6.37
C VAL A 362 -7.28 -20.29 -7.53
N ARG A 363 -6.83 -19.99 -8.75
CA ARG A 363 -7.19 -20.70 -9.98
C ARG A 363 -6.34 -21.93 -10.26
N LEU A 364 -5.03 -21.84 -10.00
CA LEU A 364 -4.04 -22.84 -10.40
C LEU A 364 -3.43 -23.59 -9.21
N GLY A 365 -3.67 -23.13 -7.98
CA GLY A 365 -3.04 -23.65 -6.76
C GLY A 365 -1.57 -23.25 -6.61
N ARG A 366 -1.01 -22.45 -7.52
CA ARG A 366 0.35 -21.90 -7.47
C ARG A 366 0.41 -20.54 -8.13
N SER A 367 1.35 -19.70 -7.72
CA SER A 367 1.69 -18.48 -8.44
C SER A 367 2.76 -18.78 -9.47
N GLU A 368 2.54 -18.38 -10.73
CA GLU A 368 3.45 -18.60 -11.86
C GLU A 368 4.24 -17.34 -12.22
N THR A 369 3.62 -16.17 -12.02
CA THR A 369 4.22 -14.88 -12.38
C THR A 369 5.24 -14.39 -11.33
N LEU A 370 4.97 -14.64 -10.04
CA LEU A 370 5.74 -14.11 -8.92
C LEU A 370 5.96 -15.21 -7.89
N ASP A 371 7.18 -15.30 -7.35
CA ASP A 371 7.43 -16.17 -6.20
C ASP A 371 6.89 -15.51 -4.92
N VAL A 372 5.79 -16.05 -4.41
CA VAL A 372 5.15 -15.59 -3.17
C VAL A 372 5.37 -16.52 -1.98
N GLN A 373 6.14 -17.59 -2.15
CA GLN A 373 6.52 -18.50 -1.06
C GLN A 373 7.15 -17.80 0.15
N PRO A 374 8.00 -16.79 -0.02
CA PRO A 374 8.52 -16.05 1.13
C PRO A 374 7.44 -15.39 2.01
N TYR A 375 6.26 -15.11 1.44
CA TYR A 375 5.17 -14.41 2.14
C TYR A 375 4.17 -15.33 2.83
N ARG A 376 4.41 -16.65 2.87
CA ARG A 376 3.54 -17.62 3.54
C ARG A 376 3.39 -17.32 5.04
N LEU A 377 2.24 -17.64 5.61
CA LEU A 377 1.97 -17.41 7.04
C LEU A 377 2.95 -18.17 7.95
N GLU A 378 3.29 -19.39 7.57
CA GLU A 378 4.13 -20.32 8.34
C GLU A 378 5.55 -19.78 8.58
N ARG A 379 6.00 -18.78 7.81
CA ARG A 379 7.33 -18.15 8.01
C ARG A 379 7.53 -17.61 9.42
N PHE A 380 6.46 -17.15 10.08
CA PHE A 380 6.56 -16.64 11.45
C PHE A 380 6.84 -17.75 12.46
N ALA A 381 6.18 -18.89 12.33
CA ALA A 381 6.43 -20.04 13.21
C ALA A 381 7.78 -20.72 12.90
N ALA A 382 8.20 -20.68 11.65
CA ALA A 382 9.50 -21.24 11.22
C ALA A 382 10.69 -20.32 11.52
N GLY A 383 10.46 -19.03 11.83
CA GLY A 383 11.53 -18.04 11.99
C GLY A 383 12.14 -17.56 10.66
N ASP A 384 11.49 -17.83 9.52
CA ASP A 384 11.95 -17.45 8.17
C ASP A 384 11.52 -16.02 7.83
N LEU A 385 11.81 -15.06 8.71
CA LEU A 385 11.39 -13.67 8.54
C LEU A 385 12.08 -13.01 7.35
N ILE A 386 11.32 -12.19 6.62
CA ILE A 386 11.86 -11.39 5.52
C ILE A 386 12.55 -10.17 6.12
N SER A 387 13.88 -10.14 6.07
CA SER A 387 14.67 -9.01 6.55
C SER A 387 14.89 -8.00 5.41
N ASP A 388 13.94 -7.10 5.24
CA ASP A 388 14.04 -5.97 4.32
C ASP A 388 13.74 -4.67 5.09
N PRO A 389 14.76 -4.06 5.72
CA PRO A 389 14.56 -2.84 6.48
C PRO A 389 13.84 -1.81 5.61
N GLN A 390 12.66 -1.40 6.04
CA GLN A 390 11.85 -0.44 5.27
C GLN A 390 12.56 0.93 5.21
N ILE A 391 12.35 1.65 4.12
CA ILE A 391 12.88 3.01 3.95
C ILE A 391 12.04 3.98 4.76
#